data_25b6773c107c7855e446bb6e48b95846
#
_entry.id   25b6773c107c7855e446bb6e48b95846
#
_cell.length_a   1.000
_cell.length_b   1.000
_cell.length_c   1.000
_cell.angle_alpha   90.00
_cell.angle_beta   90.00
_cell.angle_gamma   90.00
#
_symmetry.space_group_name_H-M   'P 1'
#
loop_
_entity.id
_entity.type
_entity.pdbx_description
1 polymer ?
#
loop_
_entity_poly.entity_id
_entity_poly.type
_entity_poly.pdbx_seq_one_letter_code
_entity_poly.pdbx_strand_id
1 'polypeptide(L)'
;EIENILVNSSNLKPSELANLSKELSEIKIITDLANKKEHLVKEILDLGEILNDKNADADIKEIATNEFNSLKVTINNLEREIQFSLLPKDKDDTRNVILEVRAGTGGDEAGLFASNLFSMYEKLSVKNKWKFEVMEVSETSVGGYKEAQANIIGNGVFGRLKFESGVHRVQ
;
A
#
# COMPACT_ATOMS: atom_id res chain seq x y z
N GLU A 1 16.89 -3.32 20.44
CA GLU A 1 18.29 -2.94 20.08
C GLU A 1 18.29 -1.57 19.37
N ILE A 2 17.54 -1.39 18.27
CA ILE A 2 17.48 -0.11 17.51
C ILE A 2 16.96 1.04 18.40
N GLU A 3 15.96 0.82 19.25
CA GLU A 3 15.44 1.81 20.19
C GLU A 3 16.53 2.30 21.16
N ASN A 4 17.35 1.39 21.67
CA ASN A 4 18.45 1.74 22.56
C ASN A 4 19.55 2.57 21.85
N ILE A 5 19.80 2.28 20.57
CA ILE A 5 20.72 3.06 19.76
C ILE A 5 20.18 4.47 19.50
N LEU A 6 18.89 4.60 19.24
CA LEU A 6 18.23 5.89 19.01
C LEU A 6 18.17 6.75 20.28
N VAL A 7 17.95 6.15 21.46
CA VAL A 7 17.97 6.87 22.75
C VAL A 7 19.38 7.41 23.06
N ASN A 8 20.43 6.69 22.67
CA ASN A 8 21.82 7.09 22.89
C ASN A 8 22.44 7.82 21.68
N SER A 9 21.64 8.49 20.88
CA SER A 9 21.96 8.99 19.53
C SER A 9 22.88 10.21 19.44
N SER A 10 23.48 10.68 20.54
CA SER A 10 24.33 11.90 20.58
C SER A 10 25.51 11.91 19.59
N ASN A 11 25.87 10.77 18.96
CA ASN A 11 27.01 10.63 18.05
C ASN A 11 26.62 10.15 16.64
N LEU A 12 25.31 9.97 16.32
CA LEU A 12 24.89 9.49 15.02
C LEU A 12 24.79 10.64 14.01
N LYS A 13 25.14 10.36 12.75
CA LYS A 13 24.90 11.29 11.64
C LYS A 13 23.42 11.39 11.35
N PRO A 14 22.92 12.56 10.89
CA PRO A 14 21.49 12.74 10.58
C PRO A 14 20.94 11.70 9.58
N SER A 15 21.74 11.25 8.62
CA SER A 15 21.36 10.20 7.66
C SER A 15 21.21 8.82 8.30
N GLU A 16 22.06 8.48 9.27
CA GLU A 16 21.99 7.21 9.99
C GLU A 16 20.78 7.20 10.93
N LEU A 17 20.52 8.32 11.59
CA LEU A 17 19.33 8.50 12.43
C LEU A 17 18.03 8.35 11.63
N ALA A 18 17.95 8.95 10.44
CA ALA A 18 16.80 8.82 9.56
C ALA A 18 16.57 7.36 9.10
N ASN A 19 17.65 6.64 8.74
CA ASN A 19 17.56 5.24 8.34
C ASN A 19 17.12 4.33 9.49
N LEU A 20 17.70 4.48 10.67
CA LEU A 20 17.33 3.69 11.86
C LEU A 20 15.89 3.97 12.30
N SER A 21 15.44 5.23 12.23
CA SER A 21 14.06 5.60 12.54
C SER A 21 13.06 4.99 11.55
N LYS A 22 13.42 4.94 10.28
CA LYS A 22 12.61 4.28 9.24
C LYS A 22 12.53 2.78 9.48
N GLU A 23 13.66 2.13 9.75
CA GLU A 23 13.75 0.70 10.04
C GLU A 23 12.95 0.35 11.30
N LEU A 24 13.07 1.14 12.36
CA LEU A 24 12.28 0.97 13.58
C LEU A 24 10.78 1.06 13.30
N SER A 25 10.35 2.04 12.50
CA SER A 25 8.94 2.21 12.12
C SER A 25 8.41 1.00 11.34
N GLU A 26 9.21 0.45 10.42
CA GLU A 26 8.83 -0.73 9.64
C GLU A 26 8.74 -1.99 10.52
N ILE A 27 9.71 -2.21 11.41
CA ILE A 27 9.70 -3.32 12.36
C ILE A 27 8.52 -3.20 13.33
N LYS A 28 8.22 -1.99 13.80
CA LYS A 28 7.11 -1.75 14.73
C LYS A 28 5.76 -2.18 14.15
N ILE A 29 5.50 -1.88 12.89
CA ILE A 29 4.27 -2.32 12.22
C ILE A 29 4.15 -3.86 12.27
N ILE A 30 5.24 -4.58 11.97
CA ILE A 30 5.25 -6.04 11.98
C ILE A 30 5.07 -6.59 13.40
N THR A 31 5.76 -5.99 14.39
CA THR A 31 5.64 -6.43 15.78
C THR A 31 4.24 -6.18 16.34
N ASP A 32 3.61 -5.07 16.01
CA ASP A 32 2.23 -4.77 16.44
C ASP A 32 1.24 -5.77 15.85
N LEU A 33 1.39 -6.14 14.57
CA LEU A 33 0.58 -7.19 13.94
C LEU A 33 0.81 -8.56 14.58
N ALA A 34 2.06 -8.90 14.89
CA ALA A 34 2.41 -10.17 15.55
C ALA A 34 1.84 -10.26 16.97
N ASN A 35 1.95 -9.19 17.75
CA ASN A 35 1.36 -9.09 19.09
C ASN A 35 -0.16 -9.23 19.04
N LYS A 36 -0.81 -8.56 18.08
CA LYS A 36 -2.25 -8.69 17.86
C LYS A 36 -2.65 -10.13 17.56
N LYS A 37 -1.89 -10.81 16.68
CA LYS A 37 -2.12 -12.22 16.38
C LYS A 37 -1.98 -13.09 17.64
N GLU A 38 -0.94 -12.89 18.44
CA GLU A 38 -0.72 -13.65 19.67
C GLU A 38 -1.90 -13.50 20.64
N HIS A 39 -2.43 -12.28 20.79
CA HIS A 39 -3.60 -12.01 21.63
C HIS A 39 -4.84 -12.79 21.15
N LEU A 40 -5.14 -12.71 19.83
CA LEU A 40 -6.29 -13.41 19.25
C LEU A 40 -6.14 -14.94 19.33
N VAL A 41 -4.91 -15.47 19.26
CA VAL A 41 -4.65 -16.90 19.44
C VAL A 41 -4.95 -17.33 20.88
N LYS A 42 -4.60 -16.51 21.88
CA LYS A 42 -4.97 -16.79 23.28
C LYS A 42 -6.48 -16.80 23.48
N GLU A 43 -7.19 -15.81 22.91
CA GLU A 43 -8.66 -15.77 22.95
C GLU A 43 -9.31 -17.02 22.33
N ILE A 44 -8.77 -17.51 21.19
CA ILE A 44 -9.25 -18.77 20.59
C ILE A 44 -9.03 -19.98 21.50
N LEU A 45 -7.92 -20.03 22.23
CA LEU A 45 -7.66 -21.11 23.17
C LEU A 45 -8.65 -21.08 24.34
N ASP A 46 -8.90 -19.89 24.89
CA ASP A 46 -9.84 -19.70 25.99
C ASP A 46 -11.28 -20.09 25.56
N LEU A 47 -11.69 -19.67 24.36
CA LEU A 47 -12.99 -20.08 23.79
C LEU A 47 -13.05 -21.60 23.55
N GLY A 48 -11.94 -22.21 23.12
CA GLY A 48 -11.82 -23.66 22.96
C GLY A 48 -12.03 -24.42 24.27
N GLU A 49 -11.56 -23.89 25.39
CA GLU A 49 -11.80 -24.49 26.72
C GLU A 49 -13.27 -24.44 27.09
N ILE A 50 -13.95 -23.28 26.84
CA ILE A 50 -15.40 -23.13 27.08
C ILE A 50 -16.20 -24.11 26.23
N LEU A 51 -15.86 -24.29 24.96
CA LEU A 51 -16.55 -25.19 24.04
C LEU A 51 -16.38 -26.69 24.45
N ASN A 52 -15.25 -27.03 25.08
CA ASN A 52 -14.96 -28.37 25.53
C ASN A 52 -15.55 -28.68 26.95
N ASP A 53 -15.95 -27.64 27.68
CA ASP A 53 -16.58 -27.85 29.01
C ASP A 53 -17.95 -28.49 28.85
N LYS A 54 -18.11 -29.71 29.43
CA LYS A 54 -19.37 -30.45 29.40
C LYS A 54 -20.49 -29.80 30.21
N ASN A 55 -20.15 -28.93 31.18
CA ASN A 55 -21.08 -28.27 32.07
C ASN A 55 -21.48 -26.87 31.61
N ALA A 56 -20.85 -26.36 30.55
CA ALA A 56 -21.19 -25.04 30.00
C ALA A 56 -22.59 -25.03 29.38
N ASP A 57 -23.32 -23.95 29.63
CA ASP A 57 -24.66 -23.69 29.11
C ASP A 57 -24.69 -23.69 27.57
N ALA A 58 -25.79 -24.19 26.99
CA ALA A 58 -25.97 -24.25 25.55
C ALA A 58 -25.87 -22.86 24.88
N ASP A 59 -26.44 -21.84 25.51
CA ASP A 59 -26.42 -20.45 25.01
C ASP A 59 -24.98 -19.88 25.01
N ILE A 60 -24.20 -20.21 26.05
CA ILE A 60 -22.79 -19.81 26.13
C ILE A 60 -21.96 -20.50 25.04
N LYS A 61 -22.22 -21.78 24.78
CA LYS A 61 -21.53 -22.51 23.70
C LYS A 61 -21.86 -21.97 22.32
N GLU A 62 -23.10 -21.56 22.09
CA GLU A 62 -23.47 -20.96 20.81
C GLU A 62 -22.75 -19.64 20.58
N ILE A 63 -22.71 -18.75 21.59
CA ILE A 63 -21.97 -17.49 21.52
C ILE A 63 -20.47 -17.76 21.30
N ALA A 64 -19.87 -18.65 22.09
CA ALA A 64 -18.46 -19.02 21.97
C ALA A 64 -18.12 -19.61 20.59
N THR A 65 -19.04 -20.40 19.99
CA THR A 65 -18.84 -20.95 18.65
C THR A 65 -18.82 -19.87 17.60
N ASN A 66 -19.74 -18.90 17.67
CA ASN A 66 -19.81 -17.80 16.73
C ASN A 66 -18.57 -16.92 16.82
N GLU A 67 -18.11 -16.62 18.03
CA GLU A 67 -16.91 -15.82 18.27
C GLU A 67 -15.65 -16.55 17.81
N PHE A 68 -15.50 -17.84 18.13
CA PHE A 68 -14.41 -18.69 17.67
C PHE A 68 -14.27 -18.70 16.14
N ASN A 69 -15.39 -18.81 15.42
CA ASN A 69 -15.38 -18.80 13.96
C ASN A 69 -14.99 -17.41 13.40
N SER A 70 -15.47 -16.35 14.02
CA SER A 70 -15.12 -14.96 13.65
C SER A 70 -13.63 -14.68 13.87
N LEU A 71 -13.09 -15.11 15.01
CA LEU A 71 -11.67 -14.93 15.32
C LEU A 71 -10.77 -15.73 14.38
N LYS A 72 -11.16 -16.94 13.99
CA LYS A 72 -10.43 -17.72 12.96
C LYS A 72 -10.29 -16.97 11.64
N VAL A 73 -11.36 -16.37 11.17
CA VAL A 73 -11.33 -15.55 9.92
C VAL A 73 -10.40 -14.36 10.12
N THR A 74 -10.48 -13.70 11.26
CA THR A 74 -9.65 -12.54 11.59
C THR A 74 -8.16 -12.91 11.65
N ILE A 75 -7.80 -14.03 12.27
CA ILE A 75 -6.41 -14.52 12.33
C ILE A 75 -5.88 -14.83 10.93
N ASN A 76 -6.66 -15.52 10.09
CA ASN A 76 -6.24 -15.82 8.72
C ASN A 76 -5.96 -14.55 7.90
N ASN A 77 -6.79 -13.51 8.06
CA ASN A 77 -6.57 -12.22 7.40
C ASN A 77 -5.31 -11.53 7.94
N LEU A 78 -5.11 -11.56 9.26
CA LEU A 78 -3.93 -11.00 9.91
C LEU A 78 -2.63 -11.70 9.50
N GLU A 79 -2.66 -13.03 9.34
CA GLU A 79 -1.51 -13.80 8.83
C GLU A 79 -1.12 -13.38 7.42
N ARG A 80 -2.10 -13.15 6.54
CA ARG A 80 -1.83 -12.62 5.20
C ARG A 80 -1.23 -11.21 5.26
N GLU A 81 -1.75 -10.36 6.13
CA GLU A 81 -1.23 -9.00 6.33
C GLU A 81 0.23 -9.03 6.81
N ILE A 82 0.57 -9.91 7.76
CA ILE A 82 1.94 -10.12 8.22
C ILE A 82 2.82 -10.62 7.07
N GLN A 83 2.36 -11.60 6.29
CA GLN A 83 3.12 -12.12 5.14
C GLN A 83 3.41 -11.00 4.12
N PHE A 84 2.41 -10.17 3.79
CA PHE A 84 2.61 -9.02 2.90
C PHE A 84 3.58 -7.99 3.47
N SER A 85 3.53 -7.75 4.78
CA SER A 85 4.43 -6.80 5.45
C SER A 85 5.89 -7.27 5.49
N LEU A 86 6.11 -8.60 5.43
CA LEU A 86 7.44 -9.22 5.40
C LEU A 86 8.04 -9.32 3.99
N LEU A 87 7.25 -9.05 2.94
CA LEU A 87 7.80 -9.04 1.58
C LEU A 87 8.86 -7.95 1.43
N PRO A 88 10.00 -8.26 0.79
CA PRO A 88 11.03 -7.26 0.55
C PRO A 88 10.45 -6.12 -0.30
N LYS A 89 10.47 -4.91 0.25
CA LYS A 89 10.07 -3.71 -0.47
C LYS A 89 11.18 -3.32 -1.45
N ASP A 90 10.79 -3.07 -2.68
CA ASP A 90 11.71 -2.50 -3.67
C ASP A 90 12.11 -1.09 -3.22
N LYS A 91 13.42 -0.82 -3.19
CA LYS A 91 13.94 0.51 -2.79
C LYS A 91 13.43 1.62 -3.69
N ASP A 92 13.12 1.28 -4.92
CA ASP A 92 12.62 2.22 -5.92
C ASP A 92 11.13 2.55 -5.73
N ASP A 93 10.37 1.73 -5.02
CA ASP A 93 8.93 1.95 -4.78
C ASP A 93 8.62 3.30 -4.11
N THR A 94 9.59 3.89 -3.41
CA THR A 94 9.46 5.21 -2.76
C THR A 94 9.81 6.39 -3.66
N ARG A 95 10.27 6.14 -4.89
CA ARG A 95 10.63 7.20 -5.84
C ARG A 95 9.40 7.90 -6.41
N ASN A 96 9.64 9.13 -6.85
CA ASN A 96 8.69 9.86 -7.69
C ASN A 96 8.70 9.32 -9.12
N VAL A 97 7.69 9.65 -9.91
CA VAL A 97 7.53 9.17 -11.29
C VAL A 97 7.41 10.37 -12.23
N ILE A 98 8.11 10.29 -13.35
CA ILE A 98 7.80 11.10 -14.52
C ILE A 98 6.87 10.28 -15.39
N LEU A 99 5.62 10.74 -15.51
CA LEU A 99 4.62 10.20 -16.42
C LEU A 99 4.79 10.87 -17.77
N GLU A 100 4.93 10.07 -18.82
CA GLU A 100 4.93 10.53 -20.20
C GLU A 100 3.85 9.78 -20.97
N VAL A 101 2.99 10.48 -21.66
CA VAL A 101 1.94 9.92 -22.51
C VAL A 101 2.13 10.48 -23.93
N ARG A 102 2.23 9.59 -24.90
CA ARG A 102 2.33 9.93 -26.32
C ARG A 102 1.19 9.33 -27.13
N ALA A 103 0.60 10.12 -28.02
CA ALA A 103 -0.39 9.61 -28.95
C ALA A 103 0.26 8.60 -29.92
N GLY A 104 -0.46 7.50 -30.19
CA GLY A 104 -0.08 6.52 -31.19
C GLY A 104 -0.41 6.98 -32.62
N THR A 105 -0.43 6.05 -33.57
CA THR A 105 -0.63 6.29 -35.02
C THR A 105 -2.09 6.51 -35.43
N GLY A 106 -2.99 6.84 -34.51
CA GLY A 106 -4.44 6.97 -34.75
C GLY A 106 -4.95 8.38 -35.08
N GLY A 107 -4.06 9.34 -35.40
CA GLY A 107 -4.49 10.72 -35.71
C GLY A 107 -5.14 11.44 -34.51
N ASP A 108 -6.21 12.19 -34.78
CA ASP A 108 -6.90 13.01 -33.77
C ASP A 108 -7.50 12.19 -32.63
N GLU A 109 -8.04 11.00 -32.93
CA GLU A 109 -8.60 10.11 -31.94
C GLU A 109 -7.54 9.60 -30.94
N ALA A 110 -6.33 9.30 -31.42
CA ALA A 110 -5.22 8.92 -30.56
C ALA A 110 -4.79 10.08 -29.67
N GLY A 111 -4.82 11.30 -30.16
CA GLY A 111 -4.55 12.52 -29.38
C GLY A 111 -5.60 12.73 -28.28
N LEU A 112 -6.87 12.58 -28.59
CA LEU A 112 -7.96 12.64 -27.60
C LEU A 112 -7.84 11.54 -26.53
N PHE A 113 -7.48 10.33 -26.95
CA PHE A 113 -7.25 9.24 -25.98
C PHE A 113 -6.06 9.52 -25.08
N ALA A 114 -4.97 10.07 -25.62
CA ALA A 114 -3.81 10.46 -24.82
C ALA A 114 -4.17 11.51 -23.77
N SER A 115 -4.98 12.53 -24.09
CA SER A 115 -5.44 13.53 -23.14
C SER A 115 -6.34 12.93 -22.06
N ASN A 116 -7.23 11.99 -22.42
CA ASN A 116 -8.07 11.27 -21.47
C ASN A 116 -7.24 10.42 -20.51
N LEU A 117 -6.24 9.71 -21.02
CA LEU A 117 -5.33 8.90 -20.24
C LEU A 117 -4.52 9.75 -19.25
N PHE A 118 -3.99 10.87 -19.70
CA PHE A 118 -3.27 11.82 -18.86
C PHE A 118 -4.15 12.38 -17.74
N SER A 119 -5.38 12.79 -18.06
CA SER A 119 -6.37 13.25 -17.08
C SER A 119 -6.79 12.15 -16.08
N MET A 120 -6.80 10.89 -16.52
CA MET A 120 -7.05 9.75 -15.63
C MET A 120 -5.96 9.64 -14.55
N TYR A 121 -4.68 9.76 -14.92
CA TYR A 121 -3.58 9.72 -13.96
C TYR A 121 -3.55 10.96 -13.06
N GLU A 122 -3.94 12.13 -13.55
CA GLU A 122 -4.12 13.32 -12.72
C GLU A 122 -5.18 13.08 -11.63
N LYS A 123 -6.35 12.57 -11.99
CA LYS A 123 -7.42 12.23 -11.04
C LYS A 123 -7.00 11.12 -10.06
N LEU A 124 -6.24 10.12 -10.54
CA LEU A 124 -5.68 9.09 -9.68
C LEU A 124 -4.72 9.68 -8.64
N SER A 125 -3.91 10.65 -9.06
CA SER A 125 -2.98 11.35 -8.17
C SER A 125 -3.71 12.12 -7.08
N VAL A 126 -4.76 12.85 -7.42
CA VAL A 126 -5.61 13.54 -6.44
C VAL A 126 -6.22 12.55 -5.43
N LYS A 127 -6.76 11.43 -5.91
CA LYS A 127 -7.35 10.39 -5.06
C LYS A 127 -6.35 9.81 -4.06
N ASN A 128 -5.09 9.65 -4.47
CA ASN A 128 -4.03 9.10 -3.62
C ASN A 128 -3.26 10.19 -2.84
N LYS A 129 -3.69 11.45 -2.92
CA LYS A 129 -3.02 12.60 -2.29
C LYS A 129 -1.58 12.80 -2.77
N TRP A 130 -1.31 12.44 -4.02
CA TRP A 130 -0.06 12.72 -4.69
C TRP A 130 -0.10 14.10 -5.34
N LYS A 131 1.04 14.77 -5.41
CA LYS A 131 1.18 16.03 -6.15
C LYS A 131 1.41 15.70 -7.62
N PHE A 132 0.61 16.29 -8.50
CA PHE A 132 0.72 16.14 -9.95
C PHE A 132 1.16 17.47 -10.56
N GLU A 133 2.33 17.51 -11.15
CA GLU A 133 2.93 18.70 -11.74
C GLU A 133 3.09 18.50 -13.23
N VAL A 134 2.29 19.21 -14.02
CA VAL A 134 2.42 19.19 -15.47
C VAL A 134 3.73 19.87 -15.86
N MET A 135 4.57 19.17 -16.61
CA MET A 135 5.87 19.68 -17.07
C MET A 135 5.77 20.23 -18.49
N GLU A 136 5.19 19.46 -19.40
CA GLU A 136 5.07 19.83 -20.80
C GLU A 136 3.81 19.19 -21.40
N VAL A 137 3.15 19.94 -22.29
CA VAL A 137 2.01 19.44 -23.06
C VAL A 137 2.11 19.96 -24.49
N SER A 138 2.08 19.04 -25.45
CA SER A 138 1.95 19.35 -26.87
C SER A 138 0.55 18.99 -27.34
N GLU A 139 -0.27 19.98 -27.62
CA GLU A 139 -1.67 19.80 -28.01
C GLU A 139 -1.83 19.51 -29.50
N THR A 140 -2.95 18.84 -29.84
CA THR A 140 -3.46 18.69 -31.20
C THR A 140 -4.45 19.83 -31.51
N SER A 141 -4.75 20.06 -32.81
CA SER A 141 -5.75 21.04 -33.25
C SER A 141 -7.17 20.79 -32.74
N VAL A 142 -7.46 19.57 -32.31
CA VAL A 142 -8.79 19.14 -31.82
C VAL A 142 -8.88 19.01 -30.29
N GLY A 143 -7.88 19.56 -29.54
CA GLY A 143 -7.87 19.54 -28.08
C GLY A 143 -7.37 18.23 -27.45
N GLY A 144 -6.79 17.32 -28.25
CA GLY A 144 -6.06 16.16 -27.75
C GLY A 144 -4.58 16.47 -27.49
N TYR A 145 -3.81 15.51 -26.99
CA TYR A 145 -2.37 15.65 -26.75
C TYR A 145 -1.57 14.79 -27.75
N LYS A 146 -0.56 15.39 -28.36
CA LYS A 146 0.49 14.62 -29.08
C LYS A 146 1.42 13.97 -28.08
N GLU A 147 1.80 14.74 -27.07
CA GLU A 147 2.67 14.34 -25.98
C GLU A 147 2.33 15.16 -24.76
N ALA A 148 2.36 14.54 -23.58
CA ALA A 148 2.19 15.21 -22.31
C ALA A 148 3.09 14.56 -21.25
N GLN A 149 3.73 15.39 -20.44
CA GLN A 149 4.62 14.95 -19.37
C GLN A 149 4.20 15.58 -18.04
N ALA A 150 4.23 14.78 -16.98
CA ALA A 150 3.98 15.24 -15.62
C ALA A 150 4.92 14.56 -14.63
N ASN A 151 5.31 15.32 -13.60
CA ASN A 151 6.01 14.77 -12.44
C ASN A 151 4.99 14.45 -11.35
N ILE A 152 4.96 13.19 -10.90
CA ILE A 152 4.05 12.71 -9.84
C ILE A 152 4.88 12.45 -8.59
N ILE A 153 4.57 13.20 -7.53
CA ILE A 153 5.34 13.23 -6.28
C ILE A 153 4.45 12.72 -5.15
N GLY A 154 4.93 11.73 -4.42
CA GLY A 154 4.20 11.19 -3.27
C GLY A 154 4.75 9.85 -2.79
N ASN A 155 4.17 9.36 -1.70
CA ASN A 155 4.59 8.07 -1.15
C ASN A 155 4.05 6.91 -2.00
N GLY A 156 4.95 5.99 -2.41
CA GLY A 156 4.59 4.78 -3.12
C GLY A 156 4.13 4.98 -4.57
N VAL A 157 4.42 6.15 -5.17
CA VAL A 157 4.03 6.48 -6.55
C VAL A 157 4.66 5.50 -7.53
N PHE A 158 5.98 5.31 -7.47
CA PHE A 158 6.68 4.41 -8.37
C PHE A 158 6.21 2.95 -8.20
N GLY A 159 6.11 2.47 -6.97
CA GLY A 159 5.64 1.12 -6.69
C GLY A 159 4.27 0.81 -7.30
N ARG A 160 3.39 1.82 -7.38
CA ARG A 160 2.06 1.66 -7.96
C ARG A 160 2.03 1.82 -9.48
N LEU A 161 2.85 2.72 -10.03
CA LEU A 161 2.79 3.07 -11.46
C LEU A 161 3.83 2.34 -12.32
N LYS A 162 4.82 1.67 -11.74
CA LYS A 162 5.89 0.98 -12.47
C LYS A 162 5.40 -0.10 -13.47
N PHE A 163 4.20 -0.62 -13.26
CA PHE A 163 3.60 -1.63 -14.14
C PHE A 163 2.70 -1.03 -15.25
N GLU A 164 2.48 0.28 -15.22
CA GLU A 164 1.65 0.99 -16.21
C GLU A 164 2.42 1.34 -17.50
N SER A 165 3.74 1.10 -17.53
CA SER A 165 4.56 1.34 -18.70
C SER A 165 4.20 0.37 -19.82
N GLY A 166 3.81 0.91 -20.98
CA GLY A 166 3.47 0.09 -22.14
C GLY A 166 2.51 0.78 -23.09
N VAL A 167 1.94 0.01 -24.01
CA VAL A 167 0.96 0.48 -25.00
C VAL A 167 -0.44 0.32 -24.44
N HIS A 168 -1.15 1.43 -24.27
CA HIS A 168 -2.56 1.44 -23.93
C HIS A 168 -3.41 1.46 -25.19
N ARG A 169 -4.36 0.53 -25.30
CA ARG A 169 -5.25 0.40 -26.44
C ARG A 169 -6.71 0.46 -26.00
N VAL A 170 -7.49 1.27 -26.68
CA VAL A 170 -8.96 1.31 -26.56
C VAL A 170 -9.58 0.57 -27.74
N GLN A 171 -10.64 -0.14 -27.50
CA GLN A 171 -11.44 -0.81 -28.54
C GLN A 171 -12.87 -0.29 -28.48
#